data_c33b7e72763c2e4bb2df2f8bdd41a253
#
_entry.id   c33b7e72763c2e4bb2df2f8bdd41a253
#
_cell.length_a   1.000
_cell.length_b   1.000
_cell.length_c   1.000
_cell.angle_alpha   90.00
_cell.angle_beta   90.00
_cell.angle_gamma   90.00
#
_symmetry.space_group_name_H-M   'P 1'
#
loop_
_entity.id
_entity.type
_entity.pdbx_description
1 polymer ?
#
loop_
_entity_poly.entity_id
_entity_poly.type
_entity_poly.pdbx_seq_one_letter_code
_entity_poly.pdbx_strand_id
1 'polypeptide(L)'
;MRRGRSEAWAFRGVCKSPRKGSVRHRINCNVSKHARYPIAYYMRVSPLYRKPDGTWPRTPEGHKLGDHYTSTRNGRSVQWKRLYRSLELRSEDEVLVFLVAHEAFHYLRKTRQVEGRHGEIEADAFAMKTLEQYRDVSNVSPKDSCED
;
A
#
# COMPACT_ATOMS: atom_id res chain seq x y z
N MET A 1 1.06 5.99 -19.75
CA MET A 1 0.83 7.29 -19.14
C MET A 1 2.01 7.63 -18.24
N ARG A 2 2.84 8.57 -18.59
CA ARG A 2 3.95 9.00 -17.74
C ARG A 2 3.35 9.70 -16.53
N ARG A 3 3.51 9.10 -15.36
CA ARG A 3 3.20 9.78 -14.10
C ARG A 3 4.02 11.07 -14.04
N GLY A 4 3.36 12.19 -13.85
CA GLY A 4 4.06 13.46 -13.72
C GLY A 4 5.13 13.36 -12.65
N ARG A 5 6.33 13.85 -12.93
CA ARG A 5 7.50 13.77 -12.03
C ARG A 5 7.23 14.31 -10.61
N SER A 6 6.22 15.14 -10.44
CA SER A 6 5.87 15.75 -9.15
C SER A 6 5.20 14.79 -8.17
N GLU A 7 4.36 13.86 -8.66
CA GLU A 7 3.65 12.91 -7.77
C GLU A 7 4.51 11.71 -7.38
N ALA A 8 5.44 11.31 -8.24
CA ALA A 8 6.30 10.15 -8.00
C ALA A 8 7.32 10.34 -6.87
N TRP A 9 7.50 11.58 -6.37
CA TRP A 9 8.54 11.95 -5.41
C TRP A 9 8.02 12.46 -4.08
N ALA A 10 6.71 12.42 -3.83
CA ALA A 10 6.18 12.82 -2.54
C ALA A 10 6.73 11.95 -1.41
N PHE A 11 6.85 10.65 -1.65
CA PHE A 11 7.45 9.70 -0.71
C PHE A 11 7.93 8.43 -1.42
N ARG A 12 8.86 7.73 -0.79
CA ARG A 12 9.37 6.45 -1.26
C ARG A 12 9.83 5.58 -0.10
N GLY A 13 9.42 4.30 -0.14
CA GLY A 13 9.92 3.27 0.76
C GLY A 13 10.64 2.16 0.00
N VAL A 14 11.64 1.57 0.61
CA VAL A 14 12.37 0.40 0.07
C VAL A 14 12.81 -0.51 1.21
N CYS A 15 12.51 -1.79 1.10
CA CYS A 15 13.08 -2.84 1.93
C CYS A 15 14.22 -3.53 1.16
N LYS A 16 15.44 -3.36 1.63
CA LYS A 16 16.63 -3.95 1.01
C LYS A 16 17.04 -5.23 1.75
N SER A 17 17.26 -6.28 0.99
CA SER A 17 17.85 -7.52 1.52
C SER A 17 19.31 -7.32 1.90
N PRO A 18 19.88 -8.19 2.76
CA PRO A 18 21.28 -8.12 3.13
C PRO A 18 22.21 -8.19 1.93
N ARG A 19 23.28 -7.47 1.98
CA ARG A 19 24.40 -7.65 1.05
C ARG A 19 25.15 -8.95 1.38
N LYS A 20 25.90 -9.49 0.42
CA LYS A 20 26.75 -10.67 0.64
C LYS A 20 27.62 -10.47 1.87
N GLY A 21 27.56 -11.40 2.81
CA GLY A 21 28.32 -11.35 4.06
C GLY A 21 27.67 -10.56 5.20
N SER A 22 26.43 -10.06 5.03
CA SER A 22 25.66 -9.37 6.06
C SER A 22 24.31 -10.05 6.27
N VAL A 23 23.83 -10.04 7.50
CA VAL A 23 22.48 -10.52 7.86
C VAL A 23 21.47 -9.37 8.04
N ARG A 24 21.91 -8.14 7.84
CA ARG A 24 21.09 -6.95 8.12
C ARG A 24 20.19 -6.57 6.95
N HIS A 25 18.89 -6.63 7.16
CA HIS A 25 17.91 -5.98 6.31
C HIS A 25 17.85 -4.48 6.62
N ARG A 26 17.48 -3.69 5.63
CA ARG A 26 17.33 -2.23 5.79
C ARG A 26 16.00 -1.78 5.21
N ILE A 27 15.29 -0.98 5.97
CA ILE A 27 14.10 -0.27 5.51
C ILE A 27 14.47 1.20 5.41
N ASN A 28 14.35 1.76 4.21
CA ASN A 28 14.57 3.18 3.97
C ASN A 28 13.26 3.82 3.55
N CYS A 29 12.85 4.85 4.27
CA CYS A 29 11.67 5.64 3.93
C CYS A 29 12.09 7.10 3.78
N ASN A 30 11.69 7.70 2.67
CA ASN A 30 11.96 9.10 2.38
C ASN A 30 10.65 9.83 2.07
N VAL A 31 10.45 10.97 2.68
CA VAL A 31 9.35 11.88 2.39
C VAL A 31 9.92 13.19 1.87
N SER A 32 9.34 13.71 0.81
CA SER A 32 9.77 14.98 0.24
C SER A 32 9.52 16.12 1.23
N LYS A 33 10.50 17.03 1.39
CA LYS A 33 10.36 18.26 2.18
C LYS A 33 9.29 19.20 1.61
N HIS A 34 8.96 19.04 0.33
CA HIS A 34 7.97 19.86 -0.39
C HIS A 34 6.63 19.16 -0.54
N ALA A 35 6.44 18.03 0.12
CA ALA A 35 5.17 17.31 0.09
C ALA A 35 4.07 18.19 0.70
N ARG A 36 2.94 18.26 0.00
CA ARG A 36 1.74 18.98 0.46
C ARG A 36 0.70 17.98 0.91
N TYR A 37 0.12 18.21 2.06
CA TYR A 37 -0.89 17.34 2.64
C TYR A 37 -2.30 17.93 2.46
N PRO A 38 -3.33 17.09 2.30
CA PRO A 38 -3.26 15.63 2.26
C PRO A 38 -2.66 15.10 0.94
N ILE A 39 -2.01 13.94 1.00
CA ILE A 39 -1.52 13.22 -0.17
C ILE A 39 -2.53 12.14 -0.53
N ALA A 40 -2.99 12.12 -1.78
CA ALA A 40 -3.79 11.03 -2.30
C ALA A 40 -2.88 9.88 -2.75
N TYR A 41 -3.02 8.73 -2.12
CA TYR A 41 -2.33 7.51 -2.47
C TYR A 41 -3.32 6.47 -2.99
N TYR A 42 -2.98 5.81 -4.08
CA TYR A 42 -3.81 4.77 -4.68
C TYR A 42 -3.22 3.39 -4.38
N MET A 43 -3.82 2.70 -3.41
CA MET A 43 -3.44 1.35 -3.05
C MET A 43 -3.93 0.35 -4.09
N ARG A 44 -3.10 -0.64 -4.40
CA ARG A 44 -3.56 -1.79 -5.16
C ARG A 44 -4.45 -2.65 -4.27
N VAL A 45 -5.59 -3.04 -4.84
CA VAL A 45 -6.50 -4.02 -4.25
C VAL A 45 -6.72 -5.16 -5.24
N SER A 46 -7.44 -6.19 -4.83
CA SER A 46 -7.75 -7.31 -5.72
C SER A 46 -8.37 -6.83 -7.03
N PRO A 47 -7.86 -7.28 -8.19
CA PRO A 47 -8.35 -6.81 -9.48
C PRO A 47 -9.79 -7.24 -9.74
N LEU A 48 -10.45 -6.54 -10.66
CA LEU A 48 -11.73 -6.96 -11.20
C LEU A 48 -11.51 -7.94 -12.36
N TYR A 49 -12.14 -9.10 -12.25
CA TYR A 49 -12.14 -10.12 -13.29
C TYR A 49 -13.39 -10.03 -14.14
N ARG A 50 -13.23 -10.15 -15.46
CA ARG A 50 -14.36 -10.25 -16.38
C ARG A 50 -15.15 -11.51 -16.07
N LYS A 51 -16.47 -11.38 -16.02
CA LYS A 51 -17.37 -12.52 -15.79
C LYS A 51 -17.40 -13.46 -17.00
N PRO A 52 -17.76 -14.75 -16.80
CA PRO A 52 -17.90 -15.70 -17.91
C PRO A 52 -18.89 -15.27 -18.99
N ASP A 53 -19.92 -14.49 -18.65
CA ASP A 53 -20.90 -13.94 -19.59
C ASP A 53 -20.37 -12.76 -20.43
N GLY A 54 -19.13 -12.34 -20.22
CA GLY A 54 -18.47 -11.24 -20.91
C GLY A 54 -18.69 -9.88 -20.30
N THR A 55 -19.46 -9.76 -19.22
CA THR A 55 -19.66 -8.50 -18.50
C THR A 55 -18.60 -8.25 -17.44
N TRP A 56 -18.41 -6.98 -17.10
CA TRP A 56 -17.51 -6.58 -16.02
C TRP A 56 -18.29 -6.32 -14.73
N PRO A 57 -17.72 -6.70 -13.56
CA PRO A 57 -18.27 -6.28 -12.29
C PRO A 57 -18.29 -4.76 -12.18
N ARG A 58 -19.23 -4.23 -11.43
CA ARG A 58 -19.30 -2.81 -11.12
C ARG A 58 -18.05 -2.38 -10.31
N THR A 59 -17.46 -1.24 -10.67
CA THR A 59 -16.39 -0.64 -9.89
C THR A 59 -16.91 -0.23 -8.51
N PRO A 60 -16.32 -0.74 -7.42
CA PRO A 60 -16.74 -0.34 -6.08
C PRO A 60 -16.56 1.16 -5.85
N GLU A 61 -17.36 1.75 -4.99
CA GLU A 61 -17.24 3.14 -4.60
C GLU A 61 -15.87 3.42 -3.96
N GLY A 62 -15.30 4.57 -4.26
CA GLY A 62 -13.98 4.97 -3.75
C GLY A 62 -12.80 4.26 -4.42
N HIS A 63 -13.04 3.56 -5.52
CA HIS A 63 -12.02 2.84 -6.27
C HIS A 63 -11.83 3.43 -7.66
N LYS A 64 -10.63 3.26 -8.20
CA LYS A 64 -10.26 3.68 -9.54
C LYS A 64 -9.80 2.48 -10.36
N LEU A 65 -10.32 2.37 -11.59
CA LEU A 65 -9.86 1.38 -12.57
C LEU A 65 -8.50 1.78 -13.15
N GLY A 66 -7.62 0.78 -13.24
CA GLY A 66 -6.35 0.89 -13.95
C GLY A 66 -6.38 0.15 -15.28
N ASP A 67 -5.21 -0.31 -15.70
CA ASP A 67 -5.02 -0.96 -17.00
C ASP A 67 -5.73 -2.31 -17.08
N HIS A 68 -6.08 -2.67 -18.33
CA HIS A 68 -6.68 -3.95 -18.68
C HIS A 68 -5.57 -4.95 -19.06
N TYR A 69 -5.66 -6.15 -18.55
CA TYR A 69 -4.71 -7.22 -18.78
C TYR A 69 -5.42 -8.49 -19.25
N THR A 70 -4.71 -9.26 -20.04
CA THR A 70 -5.12 -10.61 -20.43
C THR A 70 -4.06 -11.60 -19.96
N SER A 71 -4.46 -12.63 -19.25
CA SER A 71 -3.59 -13.69 -18.76
C SER A 71 -4.15 -15.05 -19.15
N THR A 72 -3.27 -16.05 -19.29
CA THR A 72 -3.68 -17.42 -19.49
C THR A 72 -3.56 -18.19 -18.18
N ARG A 73 -4.66 -18.80 -17.73
CA ARG A 73 -4.70 -19.61 -16.52
C ARG A 73 -5.37 -20.93 -16.85
N ASN A 74 -4.65 -22.06 -16.63
CA ASN A 74 -5.18 -23.40 -16.93
C ASN A 74 -5.68 -23.56 -18.38
N GLY A 75 -4.94 -22.99 -19.36
CA GLY A 75 -5.31 -23.03 -20.77
C GLY A 75 -6.48 -22.13 -21.16
N ARG A 76 -7.03 -21.34 -20.23
CA ARG A 76 -8.11 -20.39 -20.48
C ARG A 76 -7.60 -18.96 -20.43
N SER A 77 -8.12 -18.12 -21.34
CA SER A 77 -7.88 -16.68 -21.32
C SER A 77 -8.71 -16.04 -20.22
N VAL A 78 -8.05 -15.29 -19.33
CA VAL A 78 -8.68 -14.53 -18.25
C VAL A 78 -8.38 -13.06 -18.47
N GLN A 79 -9.42 -12.24 -18.47
CA GLN A 79 -9.30 -10.78 -18.58
C GLN A 79 -9.57 -10.13 -17.24
N TRP A 80 -8.74 -9.19 -16.85
CA TRP A 80 -8.87 -8.48 -15.59
C TRP A 80 -8.40 -7.04 -15.71
N LYS A 81 -8.93 -6.18 -14.85
CA LYS A 81 -8.52 -4.78 -14.72
C LYS A 81 -7.91 -4.54 -13.36
N ARG A 82 -6.82 -3.80 -13.32
CA ARG A 82 -6.28 -3.32 -12.05
C ARG A 82 -7.30 -2.44 -11.36
N LEU A 83 -7.36 -2.58 -10.05
CA LEU A 83 -8.23 -1.78 -9.21
C LEU A 83 -7.39 -1.12 -8.14
N TYR A 84 -7.65 0.16 -7.90
CA TYR A 84 -6.99 0.95 -6.87
C TYR A 84 -8.03 1.50 -5.91
N ARG A 85 -7.69 1.50 -4.64
CA ARG A 85 -8.45 2.21 -3.60
C ARG A 85 -7.73 3.50 -3.25
N SER A 86 -8.45 4.61 -3.25
CA SER A 86 -7.91 5.88 -2.83
C SER A 86 -7.74 5.92 -1.32
N LEU A 87 -6.58 6.37 -0.88
CA LEU A 87 -6.25 6.58 0.52
C LEU A 87 -5.70 7.99 0.68
N GLU A 88 -6.23 8.72 1.64
CA GLU A 88 -5.76 10.04 2.00
C GLU A 88 -4.76 9.96 3.17
N LEU A 89 -3.54 10.42 2.92
CA LEU A 89 -2.49 10.53 3.94
C LEU A 89 -2.43 12.00 4.39
N ARG A 90 -2.79 12.26 5.63
CA ARG A 90 -3.08 13.59 6.15
C ARG A 90 -1.88 14.34 6.69
N SER A 91 -0.78 13.62 6.98
CA SER A 91 0.40 14.18 7.60
C SER A 91 1.64 13.38 7.23
N GLU A 92 2.81 13.95 7.48
CA GLU A 92 4.09 13.24 7.33
C GLU A 92 4.14 11.98 8.21
N ASP A 93 3.63 12.07 9.44
CA ASP A 93 3.58 10.93 10.35
C ASP A 93 2.74 9.78 9.78
N GLU A 94 1.59 10.08 9.18
CA GLU A 94 0.77 9.07 8.52
C GLU A 94 1.48 8.43 7.32
N VAL A 95 2.19 9.22 6.53
CA VAL A 95 3.01 8.70 5.42
C VAL A 95 4.08 7.75 5.94
N LEU A 96 4.80 8.13 6.99
CA LEU A 96 5.85 7.31 7.59
C LEU A 96 5.29 6.02 8.17
N VAL A 97 4.19 6.07 8.89
CA VAL A 97 3.50 4.88 9.42
C VAL A 97 3.13 3.92 8.29
N PHE A 98 2.52 4.43 7.23
CA PHE A 98 2.14 3.62 6.08
C PHE A 98 3.36 3.00 5.37
N LEU A 99 4.37 3.81 5.05
CA LEU A 99 5.58 3.33 4.36
C LEU A 99 6.35 2.31 5.17
N VAL A 100 6.58 2.58 6.43
CA VAL A 100 7.31 1.66 7.31
C VAL A 100 6.57 0.35 7.44
N ALA A 101 5.25 0.37 7.61
CA ALA A 101 4.43 -0.83 7.67
C ALA A 101 4.45 -1.63 6.36
N HIS A 102 4.34 -0.95 5.22
CA HIS A 102 4.42 -1.57 3.90
C HIS A 102 5.77 -2.30 3.70
N GLU A 103 6.86 -1.61 3.97
CA GLU A 103 8.21 -2.19 3.83
C GLU A 103 8.51 -3.25 4.90
N ALA A 104 7.98 -3.07 6.11
CA ALA A 104 8.08 -4.08 7.17
C ALA A 104 7.37 -5.37 6.79
N PHE A 105 6.24 -5.31 6.10
CA PHE A 105 5.57 -6.51 5.58
C PHE A 105 6.48 -7.28 4.61
N HIS A 106 7.14 -6.59 3.68
CA HIS A 106 8.11 -7.23 2.79
C HIS A 106 9.25 -7.91 3.57
N TYR A 107 9.77 -7.26 4.59
CA TYR A 107 10.77 -7.84 5.50
C TYR A 107 10.26 -9.09 6.20
N LEU A 108 9.08 -9.02 6.80
CA LEU A 108 8.47 -10.15 7.51
C LEU A 108 8.22 -11.35 6.59
N ARG A 109 7.84 -11.09 5.34
CA ARG A 109 7.67 -12.13 4.33
C ARG A 109 9.00 -12.73 3.90
N LYS A 110 10.02 -11.91 3.65
CA LYS A 110 11.37 -12.37 3.28
C LYS A 110 12.00 -13.25 4.36
N THR A 111 11.72 -12.95 5.62
CA THR A 111 12.23 -13.71 6.78
C THR A 111 11.27 -14.81 7.25
N ARG A 112 10.19 -15.05 6.52
CA ARG A 112 9.17 -16.08 6.80
C ARG A 112 8.52 -15.98 8.19
N GLN A 113 8.43 -14.78 8.73
CA GLN A 113 7.76 -14.53 10.02
C GLN A 113 6.25 -14.38 9.88
N VAL A 114 5.77 -14.10 8.68
CA VAL A 114 4.35 -13.98 8.34
C VAL A 114 4.06 -14.86 7.14
N GLU A 115 2.96 -15.58 7.19
CA GLU A 115 2.47 -16.40 6.10
C GLU A 115 1.71 -15.58 5.07
N GLY A 116 1.52 -16.14 3.87
CA GLY A 116 0.75 -15.55 2.80
C GLY A 116 1.61 -15.22 1.58
N ARG A 117 1.00 -14.53 0.62
CA ARG A 117 1.69 -14.12 -0.59
C ARG A 117 2.59 -12.92 -0.34
N HIS A 118 3.74 -12.92 -1.00
CA HIS A 118 4.63 -11.78 -1.02
C HIS A 118 4.26 -10.87 -2.20
N GLY A 119 3.46 -9.86 -1.98
CA GLY A 119 3.01 -8.96 -3.03
C GLY A 119 2.66 -7.57 -2.51
N GLU A 120 2.50 -6.64 -3.45
CA GLU A 120 2.17 -5.24 -3.15
C GLU A 120 0.76 -5.09 -2.57
N ILE A 121 -0.18 -5.92 -3.00
CA ILE A 121 -1.56 -5.88 -2.49
C ILE A 121 -1.59 -6.21 -1.00
N GLU A 122 -0.88 -7.26 -0.61
CA GLU A 122 -0.80 -7.71 0.78
C GLU A 122 -0.02 -6.72 1.65
N ALA A 123 1.05 -6.14 1.10
CA ALA A 123 1.82 -5.10 1.79
C ALA A 123 0.99 -3.84 2.03
N ASP A 124 0.24 -3.39 1.03
CA ASP A 124 -0.67 -2.25 1.17
C ASP A 124 -1.80 -2.53 2.16
N ALA A 125 -2.37 -3.73 2.14
CA ALA A 125 -3.40 -4.12 3.11
C ALA A 125 -2.87 -4.12 4.55
N PHE A 126 -1.68 -4.63 4.76
CA PHE A 126 -1.00 -4.60 6.07
C PHE A 126 -0.72 -3.16 6.52
N ALA A 127 -0.23 -2.33 5.62
CA ALA A 127 0.06 -0.92 5.89
C ALA A 127 -1.22 -0.14 6.23
N MET A 128 -2.32 -0.39 5.51
CA MET A 128 -3.60 0.25 5.78
C MET A 128 -4.15 -0.10 7.16
N LYS A 129 -4.06 -1.38 7.52
CA LYS A 129 -4.47 -1.84 8.86
C LYS A 129 -3.64 -1.17 9.96
N THR A 130 -2.34 -1.05 9.75
CA THR A 130 -1.44 -0.37 10.69
C THR A 130 -1.77 1.12 10.81
N LEU A 131 -2.06 1.78 9.69
CA LEU A 131 -2.46 3.18 9.67
C LEU A 131 -3.79 3.42 10.39
N GLU A 132 -4.76 2.53 10.21
CA GLU A 132 -6.04 2.59 10.94
C GLU A 132 -5.82 2.49 12.45
N GLN A 133 -4.97 1.59 12.89
CA GLN A 133 -4.61 1.46 14.31
C GLN A 133 -3.91 2.72 14.83
N TYR A 134 -3.01 3.30 14.05
CA TYR A 134 -2.36 4.55 14.39
C TYR A 134 -3.35 5.70 14.53
N ARG A 135 -4.30 5.81 13.60
CA ARG A 135 -5.37 6.84 13.64
C ARG A 135 -6.26 6.69 14.86
N ASP A 136 -6.61 5.47 15.23
CA ASP A 136 -7.44 5.20 16.42
C ASP A 136 -6.72 5.65 17.70
N VAL A 137 -5.44 5.35 17.84
CA VAL A 137 -4.62 5.78 18.98
C VAL A 137 -4.45 7.30 19.00
N SER A 138 -4.21 7.92 17.85
CA SER A 138 -4.03 9.37 17.73
C SER A 138 -5.30 10.16 17.99
N ASN A 139 -6.47 9.57 17.72
CA ASN A 139 -7.77 10.19 17.99
C ASN A 139 -8.21 10.03 19.45
N VAL A 140 -7.57 9.15 20.22
CA VAL A 140 -7.75 9.14 21.67
C VAL A 140 -7.04 10.37 22.23
N SER A 141 -7.83 11.43 22.41
CA SER A 141 -7.38 12.63 23.09
C SER A 141 -6.82 12.27 24.45
N PRO A 142 -5.66 12.79 24.89
CA PRO A 142 -5.22 12.64 26.28
C PRO A 142 -6.11 13.48 27.17
N LYS A 143 -7.34 13.06 27.33
CA LYS A 143 -8.17 13.47 28.46
C LYS A 143 -7.76 12.55 29.58
N ASP A 144 -7.13 13.08 30.54
CA ASP A 144 -6.91 12.50 31.86
C ASP A 144 -5.45 12.30 32.26
N SER A 145 -4.59 13.21 31.86
CA SER A 145 -3.41 13.41 32.62
C SER A 145 -3.50 14.81 33.22
N CYS A 146 -4.12 14.96 34.31
CA CYS A 146 -4.02 16.03 35.30
C CYS A 146 -5.37 16.28 35.92
N GLU A 147 -5.74 15.47 36.85
CA GLU A 147 -6.46 15.99 38.03
C GLU A 147 -5.69 15.50 39.22
N ASP A 148 -4.99 16.40 39.79
CA ASP A 148 -4.67 16.36 41.21
C ASP A 148 -5.90 16.71 42.04
#